data_617d5ce85a80842e326a4a0ff35d9808
#
_entry.id   617d5ce85a80842e326a4a0ff35d9808
#
_cell.length_a   1.000
_cell.length_b   1.000
_cell.length_c   1.000
_cell.angle_alpha   90.00
_cell.angle_beta   90.00
_cell.angle_gamma   90.00
#
_symmetry.space_group_name_H-M   'P 1'
#
loop_
_entity.id
_entity.type
_entity.pdbx_description
1 polymer ?
#
loop_
_entity_poly.entity_id
_entity_poly.type
_entity_poly.pdbx_seq_one_letter_code
_entity_poly.pdbx_strand_id
1 'polypeptide(L)' 'MDGYIKSYSDKKGYGFIDSEQHGVIFFHKSGISKFGYFGLQKGDAVTFELKETPKGKQAVNLQPLK' A
#
# COMPACT_ATOMS: atom_id res chain seq x y z
N MET A 1 -7.04 3.52 7.29
CA MET A 1 -5.71 4.04 7.62
C MET A 1 -5.12 4.70 6.40
N ASP A 2 -4.37 5.74 6.62
CA ASP A 2 -3.84 6.55 5.54
C ASP A 2 -2.33 6.54 5.54
N GLY A 3 -1.75 6.67 4.36
CA GLY A 3 -0.31 6.77 4.22
C GLY A 3 0.04 7.23 2.83
N TYR A 4 1.33 7.16 2.52
CA TYR A 4 1.84 7.57 1.22
C TYR A 4 2.65 6.42 0.63
N ILE A 5 2.58 6.29 -0.68
CA ILE A 5 3.39 5.28 -1.36
C ILE A 5 4.86 5.66 -1.23
N LYS A 6 5.63 4.80 -0.60
CA LYS A 6 7.06 4.98 -0.51
C LYS A 6 7.74 4.44 -1.75
N SER A 7 7.32 3.27 -2.21
CA SER A 7 7.83 2.68 -3.44
C SER A 7 6.82 1.67 -3.94
N TYR A 8 6.87 1.40 -5.23
CA TYR A 8 6.03 0.37 -5.83
C TYR A 8 6.67 -0.09 -7.12
N SER A 9 6.72 -1.40 -7.30
CA SER A 9 7.24 -1.99 -8.53
C SER A 9 6.16 -2.87 -9.15
N ASP A 10 5.64 -2.43 -10.28
CA ASP A 10 4.64 -3.19 -11.00
C ASP A 10 5.19 -4.53 -11.47
N LYS A 11 6.44 -4.54 -11.87
CA LYS A 11 7.10 -5.77 -12.31
C LYS A 11 7.22 -6.79 -11.19
N LYS A 12 7.60 -6.33 -10.02
CA LYS A 12 7.77 -7.21 -8.87
C LYS A 12 6.45 -7.50 -8.18
N GLY A 13 5.45 -6.64 -8.38
CA GLY A 13 4.12 -6.85 -7.83
C GLY A 13 4.00 -6.49 -6.37
N TYR A 14 4.86 -5.65 -5.84
CA TYR A 14 4.75 -5.22 -4.44
C TYR A 14 5.36 -3.84 -4.25
N GLY A 15 5.08 -3.28 -3.09
CA GLY A 15 5.65 -1.99 -2.72
C GLY A 15 5.55 -1.76 -1.23
N PHE A 16 5.81 -0.52 -0.84
CA PHE A 16 5.79 -0.12 0.56
C PHE A 16 5.04 1.18 0.72
N ILE A 17 4.35 1.30 1.86
CA ILE A 17 3.62 2.49 2.26
C ILE A 17 4.29 3.07 3.49
N ASP A 18 4.44 4.38 3.52
CA ASP A 18 4.95 5.09 4.68
C ASP A 18 3.75 5.64 5.46
N SER A 19 3.54 5.11 6.64
CA SER A 19 2.44 5.49 7.51
C SER A 19 3.00 6.15 8.77
N GLU A 20 2.43 7.28 9.15
CA GLU A 20 2.87 7.96 10.37
C GLU A 20 2.67 7.10 11.60
N GLN A 21 1.60 6.33 11.64
CA GLN A 21 1.26 5.54 12.81
C GLN A 21 1.99 4.22 12.88
N HIS A 22 2.32 3.65 11.74
CA HIS A 22 2.82 2.28 11.67
C HIS A 22 4.19 2.16 11.01
N GLY A 23 4.74 3.26 10.52
CA GLY A 23 6.00 3.22 9.79
C GLY A 23 5.84 2.65 8.40
N VAL A 24 6.83 1.92 7.95
CA VAL A 24 6.84 1.35 6.60
C VAL A 24 6.09 0.04 6.62
N ILE A 25 5.12 -0.09 5.71
CA ILE A 25 4.24 -1.27 5.64
C ILE A 25 4.32 -1.84 4.23
N PHE A 26 4.53 -3.14 4.14
CA PHE A 26 4.55 -3.87 2.88
C PHE A 26 3.13 -4.00 2.33
N PHE A 27 2.99 -3.90 1.01
CA PHE A 27 1.75 -4.28 0.34
C PHE A 27 2.07 -5.03 -0.95
N HIS A 28 1.17 -5.95 -1.31
CA HIS A 28 1.27 -6.70 -2.55
C HIS A 28 0.21 -6.18 -3.53
N LYS A 29 0.48 -6.27 -4.82
CA LYS A 29 -0.47 -5.76 -5.81
C LYS A 29 -1.84 -6.42 -5.70
N SER A 30 -1.92 -7.65 -5.20
CA SER A 30 -3.19 -8.32 -5.00
C SER A 30 -4.03 -7.64 -3.92
N GLY A 31 -3.43 -6.81 -3.07
CA GLY A 31 -4.15 -6.05 -2.07
C GLY A 31 -4.59 -4.68 -2.53
N ILE A 32 -4.37 -4.33 -3.80
CA ILE A 32 -4.78 -3.06 -4.35
C ILE A 32 -6.18 -3.22 -4.92
N SER A 33 -7.10 -2.30 -4.56
CA SER A 33 -8.43 -2.35 -5.14
C SER A 33 -8.34 -1.96 -6.61
N LYS A 34 -9.41 -2.26 -7.35
CA LYS A 34 -9.41 -2.00 -8.79
C LYS A 34 -9.08 -0.56 -9.13
N PHE A 35 -9.56 0.37 -8.33
CA PHE A 35 -9.36 1.78 -8.64
C PHE A 35 -7.98 2.27 -8.28
N GLY A 36 -7.33 1.61 -7.36
CA GLY A 36 -5.99 1.98 -6.97
C GLY A 36 -4.90 1.33 -7.82
N TYR A 37 -5.30 0.48 -8.75
CA TYR A 37 -4.33 -0.28 -9.52
C TYR A 37 -3.48 0.59 -10.43
N PHE A 38 -4.11 1.60 -11.03
CA PHE A 38 -3.44 2.42 -12.02
C PHE A 38 -2.91 3.69 -11.37
N GLY A 39 -1.72 4.11 -11.77
CA GLY A 39 -1.18 5.38 -11.38
C GLY A 39 -0.62 5.47 -9.98
N LEU A 40 -0.41 4.34 -9.32
CA LEU A 40 0.25 4.37 -8.02
C LEU A 40 1.71 4.74 -8.19
N GLN A 41 2.08 5.86 -7.63
CA GLN A 41 3.43 6.37 -7.74
C GLN A 41 3.92 6.82 -6.37
N LYS A 42 5.24 6.92 -6.25
CA LYS A 42 5.85 7.39 -5.03
C LYS A 42 5.25 8.75 -4.64
N GLY A 43 4.84 8.85 -3.38
CA GLY A 43 4.26 10.08 -2.86
C GLY A 43 2.75 10.16 -2.94
N ASP A 44 2.09 9.24 -3.63
CA ASP A 44 0.63 9.24 -3.70
C ASP A 44 0.03 8.91 -2.35
N ALA A 45 -0.98 9.68 -1.95
CA ALA A 45 -1.70 9.40 -0.73
C ALA A 45 -2.68 8.25 -0.96
N VAL A 46 -2.73 7.33 -0.02
CA VAL A 46 -3.58 6.14 -0.13
C VAL A 46 -4.23 5.85 1.21
N THR A 47 -5.34 5.13 1.15
CA THR A 47 -5.96 4.56 2.33
C THR A 47 -5.90 3.04 2.22
N PHE A 48 -5.84 2.36 3.35
CA PHE A 48 -5.65 0.91 3.36
C PHE A 48 -6.10 0.33 4.69
N GLU A 49 -6.14 -0.99 4.75
CA GLU A 49 -6.39 -1.73 5.99
C GLU A 49 -5.15 -2.54 6.32
N LEU A 50 -4.93 -2.76 7.61
CA LEU A 50 -3.82 -3.61 8.06
C LEU A 50 -4.30 -5.04 8.26
N LYS A 51 -3.51 -5.96 7.77
CA LYS A 51 -3.73 -7.38 7.99
C LYS A 51 -2.46 -7.97 8.58
N GLU A 52 -2.61 -8.71 9.65
CA GLU A 52 -1.46 -9.40 10.22
C GLU A 52 -1.24 -10.72 9.50
N THR A 53 0.01 -10.95 9.15
CA THR A 53 0.41 -12.19 8.49
C THR A 53 1.55 -12.81 9.27
N PRO A 54 1.88 -14.08 9.02
CA PRO A 54 3.03 -14.70 9.67
C PRO A 54 4.34 -13.97 9.45
N LYS A 55 4.42 -13.18 8.37
CA LYS A 55 5.62 -12.41 8.06
C LYS A 55 5.59 -11.00 8.61
N GLY A 56 4.49 -10.61 9.24
CA GLY A 56 4.33 -9.26 9.78
C GLY A 56 3.07 -8.61 9.25
N LYS A 57 3.02 -7.29 9.37
CA LYS A 57 1.84 -6.54 8.94
C LYS A 57 1.90 -6.26 7.46
N GLN A 58 0.74 -6.29 6.83
CA GLN A 58 0.61 -6.05 5.39
C GLN A 58 -0.60 -5.16 5.15
N ALA A 59 -0.48 -4.24 4.21
CA ALA A 59 -1.60 -3.39 3.81
C ALA A 59 -2.44 -4.12 2.78
N VAL A 60 -3.76 -4.04 2.95
CA VAL A 60 -4.73 -4.63 2.02
C VAL A 60 -5.82 -3.60 1.74
N ASN A 61 -6.63 -3.85 0.72
CA ASN A 61 -7.70 -2.95 0.29
C ASN A 61 -7.18 -1.54 0.04
N LEU A 62 -6.05 -1.47 -0.64
CA LEU A 62 -5.38 -0.21 -0.94
C LEU A 62 -6.16 0.57 -1.97
N GLN A 63 -6.43 1.84 -1.68
CA GLN A 63 -7.16 2.71 -2.58
C GLN A 63 -6.54 4.10 -2.57
N PRO A 64 -6.64 4.85 -3.69
CA PRO A 64 -6.22 6.23 -3.68
C PRO A 64 -7.04 7.02 -2.67
N LEU A 65 -6.38 7.91 -1.96
CA LEU A 65 -7.05 8.78 -1.02
C LEU A 65 -7.50 10.03 -1.77
N LYS A 66 -8.80 10.16 -1.97
CA LYS A 66 -9.36 11.34 -2.62
C LYS A 66 -10.61 11.77 -1.95
#